data_ce4f50d1d71726b3913e630fc00f0d11
#
_entry.id   ce4f50d1d71726b3913e630fc00f0d11
#
_cell.length_a   1.000
_cell.length_b   1.000
_cell.length_c   1.000
_cell.angle_alpha   90.00
_cell.angle_beta   90.00
_cell.angle_gamma   90.00
#
_symmetry.space_group_name_H-M   'P 1'
#
loop_
_entity.id
_entity.type
_entity.pdbx_description
1 polymer ?
#
loop_
_entity_poly.entity_id
_entity_poly.type
_entity_poly.pdbx_seq_one_letter_code
_entity_poly.pdbx_strand_id
1 'polypeptide(L)'
;LINAKTISSVINSFFGTNPLSQFMDQTNPLAEVTHKRRLSALGPGGLSRERAGFEVRDVHYTHYGRLCPIESPEGPNIGLISSLCIYAKINDLGFIVTPYRKVNNAKVDMDNKDVVYLTAEEEEDKIIGQGNAPLSVDGAFQRDTVKCRQDADYPVVTPDQVDLVDVSPQQIASVSASLIPFLEHDDGHRALMGCNMMRQAVPLIHNDAPIVGTGLEKQVCEDSRTMITAEGDGVIEYVDATTIRILYDRTEEDEFVSFEPALKEYRIPKF
;
A
#
# COMPACT_ATOMS: atom_id res chain seq x y z
N LEU A 1 39.16 10.66 -12.60
CA LEU A 1 38.79 9.51 -11.76
C LEU A 1 37.79 9.96 -10.71
N ILE A 2 36.63 9.33 -10.66
CA ILE A 2 35.57 9.63 -9.67
C ILE A 2 35.99 9.02 -8.32
N ASN A 3 35.95 9.82 -7.26
CA ASN A 3 36.28 9.36 -5.91
C ASN A 3 35.05 8.69 -5.26
N ALA A 4 35.05 7.36 -5.17
CA ALA A 4 33.98 6.57 -4.55
C ALA A 4 33.73 6.94 -3.07
N LYS A 5 34.74 7.40 -2.33
CA LYS A 5 34.59 7.78 -0.92
C LYS A 5 33.64 8.96 -0.73
N THR A 6 33.59 9.90 -1.65
CA THR A 6 32.67 11.06 -1.58
C THR A 6 31.22 10.60 -1.71
N ILE A 7 30.93 9.70 -2.65
CA ILE A 7 29.60 9.14 -2.86
C ILE A 7 29.16 8.31 -1.64
N SER A 8 30.04 7.42 -1.17
CA SER A 8 29.79 6.59 0.02
C SER A 8 29.54 7.44 1.27
N SER A 9 30.28 8.55 1.44
CA SER A 9 30.10 9.47 2.58
C SER A 9 28.73 10.14 2.57
N VAL A 10 28.23 10.57 1.41
CA VAL A 10 26.89 11.18 1.30
C VAL A 10 25.79 10.17 1.61
N ILE A 11 25.89 8.95 1.07
CA ILE A 11 24.93 7.87 1.33
C ILE A 11 24.92 7.51 2.83
N ASN A 12 26.09 7.30 3.43
CA ASN A 12 26.20 6.97 4.84
C ASN A 12 25.69 8.10 5.75
N SER A 13 25.92 9.36 5.38
CA SER A 13 25.40 10.51 6.11
C SER A 13 23.88 10.56 6.06
N PHE A 14 23.26 10.28 4.90
CA PHE A 14 21.81 10.23 4.77
C PHE A 14 21.21 9.15 5.67
N PHE A 15 21.68 7.91 5.56
CA PHE A 15 21.13 6.79 6.34
C PHE A 15 21.45 6.87 7.84
N GLY A 16 22.51 7.57 8.23
CA GLY A 16 22.92 7.71 9.64
C GLY A 16 22.28 8.89 10.37
N THR A 17 21.94 9.97 9.68
CA THR A 17 21.52 11.21 10.33
C THR A 17 20.13 11.71 9.96
N ASN A 18 19.53 11.24 8.87
CA ASN A 18 18.21 11.68 8.45
C ASN A 18 17.12 11.10 9.37
N PRO A 19 16.21 11.92 9.94
CA PRO A 19 15.13 11.45 10.82
C PRO A 19 14.13 10.47 10.16
N LEU A 20 14.04 10.48 8.83
CA LEU A 20 13.17 9.55 8.07
C LEU A 20 13.83 8.18 7.87
N SER A 21 15.15 8.09 8.01
CA SER A 21 15.86 6.82 8.05
C SER A 21 15.77 6.25 9.46
N GLN A 22 14.89 5.29 9.65
CA GLN A 22 14.57 4.69 10.94
C GLN A 22 14.95 3.22 10.97
N PHE A 23 15.21 2.69 12.16
CA PHE A 23 15.33 1.26 12.38
C PHE A 23 14.00 0.59 12.04
N MET A 24 14.02 -0.42 11.14
CA MET A 24 12.80 -1.04 10.66
C MET A 24 12.13 -1.85 11.76
N ASP A 25 10.82 -1.71 11.89
CA ASP A 25 9.99 -2.54 12.74
C ASP A 25 9.85 -3.94 12.09
N GLN A 26 10.43 -4.95 12.72
CA GLN A 26 10.53 -6.33 12.22
C GLN A 26 9.87 -7.35 13.13
N THR A 27 8.90 -6.96 13.95
CA THR A 27 8.20 -7.88 14.85
C THR A 27 7.49 -8.99 14.08
N ASN A 28 6.87 -8.64 12.94
CA ASN A 28 6.20 -9.56 12.03
C ASN A 28 6.20 -9.01 10.60
N PRO A 29 5.84 -9.81 9.57
CA PRO A 29 5.81 -9.35 8.18
C PRO A 29 4.93 -8.11 7.96
N LEU A 30 3.78 -8.02 8.63
CA LEU A 30 2.88 -6.87 8.54
C LEU A 30 3.54 -5.59 9.06
N ALA A 31 4.26 -5.67 10.19
CA ALA A 31 4.98 -4.53 10.75
C ALA A 31 6.03 -3.97 9.78
N GLU A 32 6.74 -4.82 9.05
CA GLU A 32 7.70 -4.41 8.03
C GLU A 32 7.04 -3.67 6.87
N VAL A 33 5.97 -4.23 6.29
CA VAL A 33 5.26 -3.64 5.16
C VAL A 33 4.64 -2.30 5.55
N THR A 34 3.99 -2.22 6.71
CA THR A 34 3.35 -1.00 7.19
C THR A 34 4.36 0.09 7.53
N HIS A 35 5.53 -0.27 8.07
CA HIS A 35 6.59 0.70 8.34
C HIS A 35 7.12 1.35 7.04
N LYS A 36 7.31 0.55 5.99
CA LYS A 36 7.76 1.05 4.66
C LYS A 36 6.73 1.94 3.97
N ARG A 37 5.45 1.78 4.28
CA ARG A 37 4.32 2.56 3.71
C ARG A 37 3.84 3.70 4.60
N ARG A 38 4.56 4.01 5.66
CA ARG A 38 4.20 5.05 6.62
C ARG A 38 4.55 6.44 6.11
N LEU A 39 3.66 7.38 6.33
CA LEU A 39 3.83 8.79 6.03
C LEU A 39 3.83 9.59 7.33
N SER A 40 4.73 10.54 7.46
CA SER A 40 4.85 11.40 8.63
C SER A 40 4.71 12.87 8.23
N ALA A 41 3.88 13.60 8.94
CA ALA A 41 3.80 15.06 8.82
C ALA A 41 4.90 15.79 9.63
N LEU A 42 5.65 15.03 10.43
CA LEU A 42 6.73 15.53 11.29
C LEU A 42 8.08 15.47 10.57
N GLY A 43 9.02 16.28 11.02
CA GLY A 43 10.40 16.21 10.55
C GLY A 43 10.84 17.45 9.78
N PRO A 44 12.00 17.41 9.09
CA PRO A 44 12.52 18.54 8.32
C PRO A 44 11.54 18.97 7.22
N GLY A 45 11.16 20.25 7.23
CA GLY A 45 10.16 20.79 6.31
C GLY A 45 8.70 20.48 6.66
N GLY A 46 8.45 19.76 7.75
CA GLY A 46 7.13 19.42 8.25
C GLY A 46 6.73 20.18 9.51
N LEU A 47 5.72 19.62 10.21
CA LEU A 47 5.18 20.19 11.43
C LEU A 47 5.95 19.72 12.68
N SER A 48 5.85 20.49 13.77
CA SER A 48 6.22 20.04 15.10
C SER A 48 4.96 19.59 15.86
N ARG A 49 5.09 18.64 16.78
CA ARG A 49 3.94 18.11 17.57
C ARG A 49 3.20 19.23 18.32
N GLU A 50 3.92 20.18 18.82
CA GLU A 50 3.37 21.27 19.64
C GLU A 50 2.58 22.29 18.81
N ARG A 51 2.91 22.42 17.51
CA ARG A 51 2.23 23.34 16.58
C ARG A 51 1.10 22.68 15.80
N ALA A 52 0.93 21.37 15.91
CA ALA A 52 -0.10 20.63 15.21
C ALA A 52 -1.45 20.74 15.95
N GLY A 53 -2.33 21.59 15.43
CA GLY A 53 -3.73 21.70 15.89
C GLY A 53 -4.62 20.55 15.41
N PHE A 54 -5.92 20.65 15.67
CA PHE A 54 -6.89 19.66 15.24
C PHE A 54 -7.03 19.58 13.72
N GLU A 55 -6.96 20.71 13.02
CA GLU A 55 -7.16 20.80 11.56
C GLU A 55 -6.20 19.90 10.76
N VAL A 56 -4.93 19.82 11.18
CA VAL A 56 -3.93 19.00 10.49
C VAL A 56 -3.99 17.52 10.88
N ARG A 57 -4.77 17.17 11.90
CA ARG A 57 -4.98 15.81 12.38
C ARG A 57 -6.25 15.18 11.85
N ASP A 58 -7.15 15.99 11.31
CA ASP A 58 -8.43 15.56 10.77
C ASP A 58 -8.28 14.89 9.40
N VAL A 59 -9.29 14.11 9.04
CA VAL A 59 -9.39 13.49 7.73
C VAL A 59 -10.01 14.48 6.76
N HIS A 60 -9.30 14.77 5.69
CA HIS A 60 -9.78 15.61 4.59
C HIS A 60 -10.34 14.74 3.46
N TYR A 61 -11.28 15.26 2.65
CA TYR A 61 -11.84 14.50 1.54
C TYR A 61 -10.79 14.03 0.51
N THR A 62 -9.70 14.78 0.33
CA THR A 62 -8.56 14.40 -0.53
C THR A 62 -7.77 13.20 -0.02
N HIS A 63 -8.00 12.74 1.20
CA HIS A 63 -7.39 11.52 1.74
C HIS A 63 -7.98 10.25 1.12
N TYR A 64 -9.15 10.35 0.50
CA TYR A 64 -9.83 9.19 -0.07
C TYR A 64 -8.93 8.45 -1.07
N GLY A 65 -8.78 7.14 -0.84
CA GLY A 65 -7.92 6.29 -1.67
C GLY A 65 -6.41 6.54 -1.57
N ARG A 66 -5.97 7.53 -0.80
CA ARG A 66 -4.56 7.94 -0.63
C ARG A 66 -4.04 7.64 0.75
N LEU A 67 -4.68 8.19 1.77
CA LEU A 67 -4.34 8.00 3.17
C LEU A 67 -5.47 7.25 3.90
N CYS A 68 -5.12 6.20 4.62
CA CYS A 68 -6.09 5.43 5.38
C CYS A 68 -6.59 6.26 6.59
N PRO A 69 -7.92 6.45 6.73
CA PRO A 69 -8.47 7.21 7.87
C PRO A 69 -8.45 6.41 9.18
N ILE A 70 -8.26 5.10 9.12
CA ILE A 70 -8.34 4.20 10.27
C ILE A 70 -6.96 3.95 10.87
N GLU A 71 -5.93 3.78 10.06
CA GLU A 71 -4.58 3.44 10.54
C GLU A 71 -3.82 4.70 10.95
N SER A 72 -3.72 4.93 12.26
CA SER A 72 -2.96 6.01 12.87
C SER A 72 -2.45 5.57 14.24
N PRO A 73 -1.34 6.12 14.75
CA PRO A 73 -0.92 5.86 16.13
C PRO A 73 -1.94 6.36 17.14
N GLU A 74 -1.95 5.73 18.30
CA GLU A 74 -2.64 6.23 19.49
C GLU A 74 -1.74 7.22 20.23
N GLY A 75 -2.33 8.27 20.82
CA GLY A 75 -1.60 9.25 21.63
C GLY A 75 -1.21 10.53 20.89
N PRO A 76 -0.07 11.17 21.23
CA PRO A 76 0.26 12.54 20.78
C PRO A 76 0.50 12.67 19.27
N ASN A 77 0.78 11.57 18.59
CA ASN A 77 1.04 11.54 17.13
C ASN A 77 -0.21 11.20 16.32
N ILE A 78 -1.39 11.10 16.92
CA ILE A 78 -2.63 10.79 16.19
C ILE A 78 -2.86 11.80 15.05
N GLY A 79 -3.19 11.29 13.86
CA GLY A 79 -3.42 12.10 12.68
C GLY A 79 -2.16 12.67 12.01
N LEU A 80 -1.01 12.70 12.69
CA LEU A 80 0.26 13.20 12.14
C LEU A 80 1.08 12.11 11.44
N ILE A 81 0.81 10.87 11.77
CA ILE A 81 1.41 9.71 11.14
C ILE A 81 0.28 8.89 10.52
N SER A 82 0.37 8.68 9.23
CA SER A 82 -0.63 8.00 8.41
C SER A 82 0.01 6.89 7.61
N SER A 83 -0.80 6.01 7.04
CA SER A 83 -0.37 4.96 6.14
C SER A 83 -1.01 5.11 4.77
N LEU A 84 -0.29 4.74 3.73
CA LEU A 84 -0.81 4.69 2.36
C LEU A 84 -1.93 3.66 2.25
N CYS A 85 -2.97 4.01 1.52
CA CYS A 85 -3.99 3.06 1.10
C CYS A 85 -3.41 1.97 0.18
N ILE A 86 -4.11 0.84 0.10
CA ILE A 86 -3.63 -0.36 -0.62
C ILE A 86 -3.27 -0.07 -2.08
N TYR A 87 -4.11 0.67 -2.79
CA TYR A 87 -3.93 0.99 -4.21
C TYR A 87 -3.20 2.31 -4.47
N ALA A 88 -2.89 3.07 -3.42
CA ALA A 88 -2.19 4.33 -3.56
C ALA A 88 -0.76 4.13 -4.05
N LYS A 89 -0.34 4.99 -4.96
CA LYS A 89 1.03 5.07 -5.49
C LYS A 89 1.56 6.49 -5.35
N ILE A 90 2.86 6.65 -5.48
CA ILE A 90 3.52 7.95 -5.55
C ILE A 90 3.99 8.13 -6.99
N ASN A 91 3.62 9.27 -7.61
CA ASN A 91 4.08 9.60 -8.95
C ASN A 91 5.51 10.15 -8.94
N ASP A 92 6.10 10.37 -10.11
CA ASP A 92 7.49 10.86 -10.27
C ASP A 92 7.70 12.26 -9.68
N LEU A 93 6.64 13.03 -9.49
CA LEU A 93 6.65 14.36 -8.86
C LEU A 93 6.51 14.30 -7.33
N GLY A 94 6.26 13.12 -6.75
CA GLY A 94 6.09 12.91 -5.31
C GLY A 94 4.67 13.07 -4.79
N PHE A 95 3.65 13.22 -5.66
CA PHE A 95 2.25 13.26 -5.25
C PHE A 95 1.68 11.85 -5.09
N ILE A 96 0.76 11.70 -4.14
CA ILE A 96 0.03 10.45 -3.94
C ILE A 96 -1.12 10.39 -4.94
N VAL A 97 -1.16 9.33 -5.74
CA VAL A 97 -2.19 9.08 -6.74
C VAL A 97 -3.00 7.84 -6.38
N THR A 98 -4.27 7.84 -6.78
CA THR A 98 -5.20 6.73 -6.55
C THR A 98 -5.85 6.32 -7.87
N PRO A 99 -6.18 5.02 -8.05
CA PRO A 99 -6.72 4.52 -9.31
C PRO A 99 -8.23 4.75 -9.42
N TYR A 100 -8.66 5.08 -10.64
CA TYR A 100 -10.07 5.21 -11.02
C TYR A 100 -10.32 4.54 -12.36
N ARG A 101 -11.55 4.08 -12.58
CA ARG A 101 -12.06 3.62 -13.88
C ARG A 101 -12.78 4.76 -14.58
N LYS A 102 -12.53 4.94 -15.86
CA LYS A 102 -13.23 5.94 -16.68
C LYS A 102 -14.65 5.50 -17.01
N VAL A 103 -15.54 6.45 -17.10
CA VAL A 103 -16.92 6.26 -17.59
C VAL A 103 -17.07 6.96 -18.94
N ASN A 104 -17.50 6.22 -19.95
CA ASN A 104 -17.77 6.72 -21.28
C ASN A 104 -19.21 6.39 -21.66
N ASN A 105 -20.03 7.41 -21.92
CA ASN A 105 -21.45 7.23 -22.30
C ASN A 105 -22.23 6.30 -21.35
N ALA A 106 -22.17 6.58 -20.05
CA ALA A 106 -22.79 5.78 -18.97
C ALA A 106 -22.32 4.31 -18.90
N LYS A 107 -21.15 4.00 -19.46
CA LYS A 107 -20.50 2.69 -19.35
C LYS A 107 -19.14 2.84 -18.68
N VAL A 108 -18.91 2.01 -17.68
CA VAL A 108 -17.63 1.90 -16.97
C VAL A 108 -16.69 1.03 -17.78
N ASP A 109 -15.49 1.50 -17.98
CA ASP A 109 -14.45 0.70 -18.58
C ASP A 109 -13.99 -0.40 -17.61
N MET A 110 -14.24 -1.66 -17.99
CA MET A 110 -13.95 -2.82 -17.15
C MET A 110 -12.53 -3.37 -17.35
N ASP A 111 -11.80 -2.87 -18.35
CA ASP A 111 -10.43 -3.32 -18.60
C ASP A 111 -9.49 -2.77 -17.51
N ASN A 112 -8.72 -3.68 -16.91
CA ASN A 112 -7.75 -3.31 -15.88
C ASN A 112 -6.55 -2.52 -16.43
N LYS A 113 -6.40 -2.47 -17.76
CA LYS A 113 -5.33 -1.71 -18.43
C LYS A 113 -5.63 -0.22 -18.54
N ASP A 114 -6.91 0.15 -18.51
CA ASP A 114 -7.38 1.53 -18.72
C ASP A 114 -7.66 2.27 -17.40
N VAL A 115 -7.16 1.72 -16.28
CA VAL A 115 -7.23 2.37 -14.97
C VAL A 115 -6.31 3.59 -14.95
N VAL A 116 -6.89 4.74 -14.60
CA VAL A 116 -6.17 6.01 -14.53
C VAL A 116 -5.82 6.34 -13.09
N TYR A 117 -4.58 6.70 -12.86
CA TYR A 117 -4.12 7.18 -11.55
C TYR A 117 -4.17 8.71 -11.53
N LEU A 118 -4.95 9.27 -10.61
CA LEU A 118 -5.15 10.72 -10.48
C LEU A 118 -4.62 11.25 -9.16
N THR A 119 -4.07 12.46 -9.22
CA THR A 119 -3.76 13.28 -8.04
C THR A 119 -5.03 13.87 -7.45
N ALA A 120 -4.96 14.46 -6.26
CA ALA A 120 -6.12 15.11 -5.64
C ALA A 120 -6.60 16.34 -6.45
N GLU A 121 -5.69 17.08 -7.08
CA GLU A 121 -6.00 18.23 -7.92
C GLU A 121 -6.72 17.80 -9.21
N GLU A 122 -6.27 16.73 -9.84
CA GLU A 122 -6.91 16.21 -11.07
C GLU A 122 -8.29 15.58 -10.80
N GLU A 123 -8.55 15.19 -9.55
CA GLU A 123 -9.83 14.63 -9.08
C GLU A 123 -10.85 15.72 -8.75
N GLU A 124 -10.41 16.94 -8.43
CA GLU A 124 -11.25 18.05 -8.07
C GLU A 124 -12.32 18.32 -9.16
N ASP A 125 -13.52 18.64 -8.74
CA ASP A 125 -14.69 18.85 -9.62
C ASP A 125 -15.22 17.60 -10.36
N LYS A 126 -14.60 16.43 -10.25
CA LYS A 126 -15.08 15.22 -10.93
C LYS A 126 -16.16 14.50 -10.12
N ILE A 127 -17.15 14.01 -10.83
CA ILE A 127 -18.23 13.20 -10.24
C ILE A 127 -17.80 11.73 -10.26
N ILE A 128 -17.54 11.16 -9.07
CA ILE A 128 -16.97 9.84 -8.91
C ILE A 128 -18.02 8.88 -8.34
N GLY A 129 -18.38 7.85 -9.09
CA GLY A 129 -19.28 6.80 -8.66
C GLY A 129 -18.62 5.82 -7.67
N GLN A 130 -19.43 5.24 -6.79
CA GLN A 130 -18.96 4.25 -5.84
C GLN A 130 -18.58 2.93 -6.53
N GLY A 131 -17.50 2.27 -6.09
CA GLY A 131 -17.03 1.00 -6.64
C GLY A 131 -17.96 -0.20 -6.45
N ASN A 132 -19.00 -0.08 -5.60
CA ASN A 132 -20.05 -1.07 -5.39
C ASN A 132 -21.34 -0.78 -6.17
N ALA A 133 -21.35 0.20 -7.06
CA ALA A 133 -22.50 0.48 -7.91
C ALA A 133 -22.86 -0.76 -8.74
N PRO A 134 -24.14 -1.15 -8.84
CA PRO A 134 -24.55 -2.31 -9.63
C PRO A 134 -24.34 -2.04 -11.12
N LEU A 135 -23.43 -2.80 -11.71
CA LEU A 135 -23.10 -2.76 -13.14
C LEU A 135 -23.58 -4.02 -13.84
N SER A 136 -23.91 -3.90 -15.12
CA SER A 136 -24.13 -5.06 -16.00
C SER A 136 -22.81 -5.67 -16.44
N VAL A 137 -22.86 -6.83 -17.07
CA VAL A 137 -21.67 -7.50 -17.63
C VAL A 137 -20.93 -6.62 -18.64
N ASP A 138 -21.66 -5.75 -19.33
CA ASP A 138 -21.12 -4.80 -20.32
C ASP A 138 -20.61 -3.48 -19.71
N GLY A 139 -20.57 -3.38 -18.37
CA GLY A 139 -20.13 -2.17 -17.66
C GLY A 139 -21.17 -1.04 -17.57
N ALA A 140 -22.40 -1.24 -18.04
CA ALA A 140 -23.46 -0.22 -17.95
C ALA A 140 -24.09 -0.21 -16.54
N PHE A 141 -24.44 0.98 -16.04
CA PHE A 141 -25.17 1.11 -14.77
C PHE A 141 -26.57 0.50 -14.88
N GLN A 142 -26.95 -0.30 -13.86
CA GLN A 142 -28.27 -0.95 -13.81
C GLN A 142 -29.36 -0.06 -13.24
N ARG A 143 -29.00 1.05 -12.59
CA ARG A 143 -29.94 1.98 -11.95
C ARG A 143 -29.95 3.30 -12.68
N ASP A 144 -31.10 3.97 -12.69
CA ASP A 144 -31.28 5.30 -13.27
C ASP A 144 -30.57 6.40 -12.47
N THR A 145 -30.17 6.09 -11.22
CA THR A 145 -29.46 7.02 -10.36
C THR A 145 -28.27 6.34 -9.70
N VAL A 146 -27.16 7.04 -9.65
CA VAL A 146 -25.89 6.57 -9.05
C VAL A 146 -25.52 7.48 -7.88
N LYS A 147 -25.15 6.88 -6.75
CA LYS A 147 -24.55 7.61 -5.63
C LYS A 147 -23.12 7.93 -5.97
N CYS A 148 -22.77 9.18 -5.94
CA CYS A 148 -21.45 9.66 -6.28
C CYS A 148 -20.84 10.47 -5.15
N ARG A 149 -19.57 10.76 -5.29
CA ARG A 149 -18.78 11.66 -4.48
C ARG A 149 -18.27 12.79 -5.38
N GLN A 150 -18.38 14.01 -4.92
CA GLN A 150 -17.77 15.18 -5.56
C GLN A 150 -17.23 16.07 -4.43
N ASP A 151 -15.92 16.19 -4.34
CA ASP A 151 -15.21 16.87 -3.26
C ASP A 151 -15.70 16.43 -1.86
N ALA A 152 -16.32 17.31 -1.11
CA ALA A 152 -16.89 17.03 0.21
C ALA A 152 -18.36 16.60 0.17
N ASP A 153 -19.03 16.65 -0.99
CA ASP A 153 -20.45 16.36 -1.16
C ASP A 153 -20.70 14.96 -1.73
N TYR A 154 -21.91 14.45 -1.49
CA TYR A 154 -22.35 13.13 -1.95
C TYR A 154 -23.62 13.23 -2.81
N PRO A 155 -23.52 13.76 -4.03
CA PRO A 155 -24.66 13.89 -4.92
C PRO A 155 -25.16 12.54 -5.43
N VAL A 156 -26.48 12.51 -5.75
CA VAL A 156 -27.09 11.40 -6.50
C VAL A 156 -27.38 11.91 -7.89
N VAL A 157 -26.73 11.33 -8.89
CA VAL A 157 -26.76 11.81 -10.26
C VAL A 157 -27.22 10.73 -11.24
N THR A 158 -27.52 11.12 -12.47
CA THR A 158 -27.76 10.17 -13.55
C THR A 158 -26.46 9.58 -14.07
N PRO A 159 -26.48 8.35 -14.64
CA PRO A 159 -25.28 7.70 -15.16
C PRO A 159 -24.46 8.50 -16.16
N ASP A 160 -25.12 9.37 -16.94
CA ASP A 160 -24.47 10.20 -17.96
C ASP A 160 -23.59 11.32 -17.38
N GLN A 161 -23.78 11.66 -16.12
CA GLN A 161 -23.03 12.70 -15.41
C GLN A 161 -21.80 12.15 -14.64
N VAL A 162 -21.65 10.83 -14.59
CA VAL A 162 -20.56 10.20 -13.87
C VAL A 162 -19.29 10.20 -14.73
N ASP A 163 -18.21 10.82 -14.23
CA ASP A 163 -16.93 10.90 -14.93
C ASP A 163 -16.04 9.68 -14.67
N LEU A 164 -16.00 9.26 -13.41
CA LEU A 164 -15.13 8.22 -12.91
C LEU A 164 -15.87 7.27 -11.96
N VAL A 165 -15.31 6.08 -11.75
CA VAL A 165 -15.80 5.12 -10.74
C VAL A 165 -14.62 4.57 -9.96
N ASP A 166 -14.80 4.41 -8.65
CA ASP A 166 -13.82 3.76 -7.78
C ASP A 166 -13.55 2.32 -8.24
N VAL A 167 -12.32 1.88 -8.16
CA VAL A 167 -11.94 0.51 -8.55
C VAL A 167 -12.54 -0.51 -7.58
N SER A 168 -12.53 -0.19 -6.28
CA SER A 168 -13.04 -1.05 -5.21
C SER A 168 -13.40 -0.23 -3.97
N PRO A 169 -14.40 -0.64 -3.18
CA PRO A 169 -14.66 -0.04 -1.87
C PRO A 169 -13.49 -0.16 -0.88
N GLN A 170 -12.64 -1.17 -1.04
CA GLN A 170 -11.43 -1.39 -0.22
C GLN A 170 -10.35 -0.35 -0.45
N GLN A 171 -10.51 0.50 -1.43
CA GLN A 171 -9.56 1.55 -1.81
C GLN A 171 -9.21 2.51 -0.67
N ILE A 172 -10.09 2.72 0.29
CA ILE A 172 -9.90 3.59 1.45
C ILE A 172 -9.00 2.99 2.53
N ALA A 173 -8.84 1.67 2.54
CA ALA A 173 -8.15 0.95 3.60
C ALA A 173 -6.64 0.83 3.33
N SER A 174 -5.84 0.88 4.39
CA SER A 174 -4.42 0.50 4.37
C SER A 174 -4.25 -1.02 4.38
N VAL A 175 -3.01 -1.49 4.27
CA VAL A 175 -2.70 -2.93 4.34
C VAL A 175 -3.18 -3.52 5.67
N SER A 176 -2.88 -2.87 6.81
CA SER A 176 -3.33 -3.36 8.12
C SER A 176 -4.84 -3.40 8.25
N ALA A 177 -5.53 -2.32 7.86
CA ALA A 177 -6.99 -2.26 7.92
C ALA A 177 -7.65 -3.32 7.01
N SER A 178 -7.05 -3.61 5.88
CA SER A 178 -7.57 -4.61 4.92
C SER A 178 -7.40 -6.06 5.38
N LEU A 179 -6.62 -6.31 6.42
CA LEU A 179 -6.50 -7.62 7.06
C LEU A 179 -7.56 -7.89 8.14
N ILE A 180 -8.36 -6.89 8.51
CA ILE A 180 -9.43 -7.05 9.50
C ILE A 180 -10.66 -7.64 8.79
N PRO A 181 -11.08 -8.87 9.11
CA PRO A 181 -12.28 -9.43 8.54
C PRO A 181 -13.51 -8.70 9.10
N PHE A 182 -14.54 -8.49 8.26
CA PHE A 182 -15.77 -7.78 8.61
C PHE A 182 -15.55 -6.36 9.15
N LEU A 183 -14.57 -5.66 8.60
CA LEU A 183 -14.20 -4.29 9.01
C LEU A 183 -15.40 -3.34 8.99
N GLU A 184 -16.33 -3.51 8.05
CA GLU A 184 -17.53 -2.70 7.90
C GLU A 184 -18.52 -2.79 9.08
N HIS A 185 -18.39 -3.80 9.92
CA HIS A 185 -19.20 -3.98 11.14
C HIS A 185 -18.55 -3.45 12.40
N ASP A 186 -17.29 -3.00 12.31
CA ASP A 186 -16.53 -2.50 13.45
C ASP A 186 -16.56 -0.97 13.51
N ASP A 187 -16.52 -0.45 14.75
CA ASP A 187 -16.30 0.97 14.95
C ASP A 187 -14.87 1.38 14.57
N GLY A 188 -14.72 2.57 13.99
CA GLY A 188 -13.42 3.07 13.52
C GLY A 188 -12.34 3.12 14.59
N HIS A 189 -12.71 3.48 15.84
CA HIS A 189 -11.77 3.50 16.96
C HIS A 189 -11.26 2.09 17.32
N ARG A 190 -12.12 1.09 17.24
CA ARG A 190 -11.74 -0.31 17.49
C ARG A 190 -10.87 -0.86 16.35
N ALA A 191 -11.17 -0.50 15.12
CA ALA A 191 -10.35 -0.85 13.97
C ALA A 191 -8.94 -0.23 14.06
N LEU A 192 -8.83 1.03 14.51
CA LEU A 192 -7.55 1.68 14.74
C LEU A 192 -6.73 0.92 15.81
N MET A 193 -7.33 0.60 16.94
CA MET A 193 -6.67 -0.19 17.99
C MET A 193 -6.23 -1.55 17.46
N GLY A 194 -7.09 -2.24 16.71
CA GLY A 194 -6.79 -3.52 16.05
C GLY A 194 -5.61 -3.44 15.10
N CYS A 195 -5.55 -2.43 14.24
CA CYS A 195 -4.41 -2.20 13.35
C CYS A 195 -3.10 -2.03 14.11
N ASN A 196 -3.12 -1.28 15.21
CA ASN A 196 -1.94 -1.09 16.05
C ASN A 196 -1.51 -2.38 16.77
N MET A 197 -2.47 -3.17 17.26
CA MET A 197 -2.18 -4.44 17.93
C MET A 197 -1.68 -5.54 16.98
N MET A 198 -2.19 -5.64 15.76
CA MET A 198 -1.71 -6.63 14.78
C MET A 198 -0.22 -6.50 14.50
N ARG A 199 0.33 -5.28 14.51
CA ARG A 199 1.76 -5.05 14.30
C ARG A 199 2.65 -5.49 15.47
N GLN A 200 2.08 -5.74 16.64
CA GLN A 200 2.80 -6.17 17.83
C GLN A 200 2.82 -7.69 18.00
N ALA A 201 2.09 -8.43 17.17
CA ALA A 201 2.00 -9.88 17.24
C ALA A 201 3.36 -10.53 16.94
N VAL A 202 3.78 -11.44 17.81
CA VAL A 202 5.02 -12.20 17.63
C VAL A 202 4.73 -13.49 16.87
N PRO A 203 5.49 -13.83 15.81
CA PRO A 203 5.34 -15.09 15.09
C PRO A 203 5.54 -16.29 16.01
N LEU A 204 4.64 -17.26 15.89
CA LEU A 204 4.70 -18.51 16.67
C LEU A 204 5.63 -19.51 15.99
N ILE A 205 6.14 -20.49 16.77
CA ILE A 205 6.93 -21.61 16.22
C ILE A 205 6.10 -22.47 15.26
N HIS A 206 4.84 -22.70 15.62
CA HIS A 206 3.83 -23.31 14.73
C HIS A 206 2.73 -22.28 14.49
N ASN A 207 2.65 -21.81 13.27
CA ASN A 207 1.59 -20.91 12.84
C ASN A 207 0.47 -21.72 12.18
N ASP A 208 -0.77 -21.45 12.59
CA ASP A 208 -1.96 -21.98 11.93
C ASP A 208 -2.54 -20.92 10.98
N ALA A 209 -3.09 -21.39 9.85
CA ALA A 209 -3.81 -20.51 8.95
C ALA A 209 -5.12 -20.03 9.60
N PRO A 210 -5.48 -18.76 9.46
CA PRO A 210 -6.74 -18.26 9.99
C PRO A 210 -7.92 -18.92 9.29
N ILE A 211 -8.95 -19.33 10.06
CA ILE A 211 -10.18 -19.91 9.52
C ILE A 211 -10.95 -18.86 8.71
N VAL A 212 -10.98 -17.62 9.21
CA VAL A 212 -11.57 -16.47 8.53
C VAL A 212 -10.46 -15.48 8.22
N GLY A 213 -10.26 -15.19 6.96
CA GLY A 213 -9.24 -14.26 6.46
C GLY A 213 -9.79 -13.38 5.35
N THR A 214 -9.00 -12.42 4.91
CA THR A 214 -9.36 -11.46 3.86
C THR A 214 -8.76 -11.82 2.50
N GLY A 215 -7.82 -12.78 2.45
CA GLY A 215 -7.10 -13.18 1.24
C GLY A 215 -5.83 -12.38 0.96
N LEU A 216 -5.55 -11.33 1.73
CA LEU A 216 -4.35 -10.51 1.59
C LEU A 216 -3.15 -11.05 2.37
N GLU A 217 -3.34 -11.99 3.26
CA GLU A 217 -2.33 -12.49 4.18
C GLU A 217 -1.10 -13.03 3.44
N LYS A 218 -1.33 -13.82 2.39
CA LYS A 218 -0.27 -14.38 1.56
C LYS A 218 0.54 -13.27 0.88
N GLN A 219 -0.14 -12.32 0.25
CA GLN A 219 0.49 -11.19 -0.44
C GLN A 219 1.34 -10.35 0.51
N VAL A 220 0.86 -10.07 1.72
CA VAL A 220 1.61 -9.31 2.74
C VAL A 220 2.89 -10.04 3.14
N CYS A 221 2.83 -11.36 3.32
CA CYS A 221 4.01 -12.17 3.63
C CYS A 221 5.04 -12.16 2.50
N GLU A 222 4.61 -12.27 1.26
CA GLU A 222 5.48 -12.22 0.08
C GLU A 222 6.11 -10.83 -0.09
N ASP A 223 5.33 -9.76 0.02
CA ASP A 223 5.79 -8.38 -0.15
C ASP A 223 6.71 -7.91 0.98
N SER A 224 6.61 -8.49 2.18
CA SER A 224 7.53 -8.21 3.28
C SER A 224 8.96 -8.65 2.98
N ARG A 225 9.13 -9.64 2.08
CA ARG A 225 10.39 -10.31 1.76
C ARG A 225 11.05 -11.01 2.95
N THR A 226 10.30 -11.26 4.01
CA THR A 226 10.75 -12.08 5.14
C THR A 226 10.90 -13.54 4.73
N MET A 227 10.02 -13.99 3.82
CA MET A 227 10.14 -15.30 3.19
C MET A 227 11.06 -15.22 1.96
N ILE A 228 11.99 -16.16 1.88
CA ILE A 228 12.82 -16.33 0.70
C ILE A 228 12.03 -17.16 -0.31
N THR A 229 11.72 -16.56 -1.45
CA THR A 229 11.03 -17.22 -2.56
C THR A 229 11.98 -17.40 -3.74
N ALA A 230 11.79 -18.45 -4.52
CA ALA A 230 12.55 -18.65 -5.76
C ALA A 230 12.20 -17.54 -6.76
N GLU A 231 13.19 -17.03 -7.46
CA GLU A 231 13.06 -15.92 -8.42
C GLU A 231 12.62 -16.38 -9.82
N GLY A 232 12.75 -17.67 -10.10
CA GLY A 232 12.42 -18.29 -11.38
C GLY A 232 12.49 -19.81 -11.31
N ASP A 233 12.38 -20.42 -12.46
CA ASP A 233 12.54 -21.86 -12.62
C ASP A 233 14.01 -22.25 -12.51
N GLY A 234 14.28 -23.44 -11.93
CA GLY A 234 15.65 -23.91 -11.74
C GLY A 234 15.75 -25.20 -10.94
N VAL A 235 16.94 -25.67 -10.72
CA VAL A 235 17.24 -26.91 -9.99
C VAL A 235 17.99 -26.63 -8.70
N ILE A 236 17.53 -27.25 -7.60
CA ILE A 236 18.18 -27.14 -6.31
C ILE A 236 19.42 -28.05 -6.32
N GLU A 237 20.62 -27.48 -6.19
CA GLU A 237 21.87 -28.24 -6.12
C GLU A 237 22.24 -28.66 -4.70
N TYR A 238 21.98 -27.81 -3.74
CA TYR A 238 22.42 -28.02 -2.35
C TYR A 238 21.42 -27.43 -1.36
N VAL A 239 21.12 -28.18 -0.30
CA VAL A 239 20.26 -27.73 0.81
C VAL A 239 20.85 -28.21 2.13
N ASP A 240 21.01 -27.28 3.06
CA ASP A 240 21.26 -27.58 4.48
C ASP A 240 20.38 -26.69 5.38
N ALA A 241 20.57 -26.75 6.70
CA ALA A 241 19.80 -26.01 7.67
C ALA A 241 19.96 -24.47 7.58
N THR A 242 20.97 -23.98 6.88
CA THR A 242 21.35 -22.56 6.82
C THR A 242 21.48 -22.03 5.41
N THR A 243 21.58 -22.93 4.41
CA THR A 243 21.94 -22.54 3.05
C THR A 243 21.15 -23.34 2.04
N ILE A 244 20.61 -22.66 1.03
CA ILE A 244 19.98 -23.25 -0.15
C ILE A 244 20.72 -22.71 -1.38
N ARG A 245 21.18 -23.60 -2.28
CA ARG A 245 21.76 -23.22 -3.57
C ARG A 245 20.84 -23.65 -4.69
N ILE A 246 20.50 -22.72 -5.56
CA ILE A 246 19.63 -22.94 -6.71
C ILE A 246 20.38 -22.56 -7.97
N LEU A 247 20.42 -23.48 -8.94
CA LEU A 247 20.86 -23.19 -10.29
C LEU A 247 19.62 -22.81 -11.11
N TYR A 248 19.52 -21.53 -11.50
CA TYR A 248 18.39 -21.02 -12.26
C TYR A 248 18.56 -21.26 -13.76
N ASP A 249 17.47 -21.57 -14.44
CA ASP A 249 17.38 -21.62 -15.88
C ASP A 249 17.25 -20.18 -16.42
N ARG A 250 18.38 -19.58 -16.80
CA ARG A 250 18.42 -18.19 -17.32
C ARG A 250 18.56 -18.18 -18.84
N THR A 251 17.90 -17.23 -19.45
CA THR A 251 18.10 -16.92 -20.88
C THR A 251 19.34 -16.05 -21.05
N GLU A 252 19.93 -16.04 -22.25
CA GLU A 252 21.06 -15.16 -22.58
C GLU A 252 20.74 -13.67 -22.35
N GLU A 253 19.47 -13.27 -22.55
CA GLU A 253 18.99 -11.91 -22.26
C GLU A 253 18.97 -11.61 -20.76
N ASP A 254 18.56 -12.56 -19.92
CA ASP A 254 18.55 -12.41 -18.46
C ASP A 254 19.96 -12.29 -17.91
N GLU A 255 20.91 -13.06 -18.42
CA GLU A 255 22.32 -12.98 -18.00
C GLU A 255 22.93 -11.63 -18.36
N PHE A 256 22.58 -11.08 -19.52
CA PHE A 256 23.09 -9.78 -19.96
C PHE A 256 22.53 -8.61 -19.15
N VAL A 257 21.23 -8.67 -18.74
CA VAL A 257 20.57 -7.58 -18.04
C VAL A 257 20.87 -7.60 -16.53
N SER A 258 20.88 -8.77 -15.90
CA SER A 258 20.98 -8.85 -14.42
C SER A 258 22.40 -8.82 -13.88
N PHE A 259 23.40 -9.22 -14.65
CA PHE A 259 24.79 -9.46 -14.19
C PHE A 259 24.92 -10.41 -12.98
N GLU A 260 23.87 -11.13 -12.66
CA GLU A 260 23.85 -12.08 -11.55
C GLU A 260 24.23 -13.49 -12.04
N PRO A 261 24.99 -14.27 -11.23
CA PRO A 261 25.34 -15.65 -11.61
C PRO A 261 24.10 -16.54 -11.65
N ALA A 262 24.08 -17.52 -12.54
CA ALA A 262 23.00 -18.51 -12.63
C ALA A 262 22.86 -19.34 -11.33
N LEU A 263 23.98 -19.61 -10.63
CA LEU A 263 23.99 -20.26 -9.32
C LEU A 263 23.84 -19.21 -8.22
N LYS A 264 22.72 -19.23 -7.50
CA LYS A 264 22.43 -18.32 -6.39
C LYS A 264 22.40 -19.06 -5.05
N GLU A 265 23.07 -18.49 -4.06
CA GLU A 265 23.12 -19.00 -2.70
C GLU A 265 22.23 -18.16 -1.78
N TYR A 266 21.25 -18.80 -1.17
CA TYR A 266 20.39 -18.22 -0.15
C TYR A 266 20.80 -18.66 1.24
N ARG A 267 21.09 -17.71 2.10
CA ARG A 267 21.40 -17.98 3.51
C ARG A 267 20.16 -17.75 4.35
N ILE A 268 19.77 -18.76 5.11
CA ILE A 268 18.63 -18.72 6.03
C ILE A 268 19.19 -18.37 7.43
N PRO A 269 19.01 -17.12 7.90
CA PRO A 269 19.45 -16.76 9.23
C PRO A 269 18.60 -17.48 10.29
N LYS A 270 19.21 -17.86 11.40
CA LYS A 270 18.47 -18.27 12.59
C LYS A 270 17.87 -17.04 13.26
N PHE A 271 16.67 -17.19 13.79
CA PHE A 271 16.03 -16.17 14.60
C PHE A 271 16.81 -15.89 15.87
#